data_73b3112eace07a2abe45cdbee1a6682b
#
_entry.id   73b3112eace07a2abe45cdbee1a6682b
#
_cell.length_a   1.000
_cell.length_b   1.000
_cell.length_c   1.000
_cell.angle_alpha   90.00
_cell.angle_beta   90.00
_cell.angle_gamma   90.00
#
_symmetry.space_group_name_H-M   'P 1'
#
loop_
_entity.id
_entity.type
_entity.pdbx_description
1 polymer ?
#
loop_
_entity_poly.entity_id
_entity_poly.type
_entity_poly.pdbx_seq_one_letter_code
_entity_poly.pdbx_strand_id
1 'polypeptide(L)'
;EEFEINYNSNNLTINKILYNSDQGTNLGLNGTIENLDFYNANFSASLTSSSKDDLSVLLKFLPYSELLKQLEFDEIKLSSNFANNIFTIDEINITNKDKNIVQISGNYGLDDINSLQLDIQLNQFKQFELIPSNSLIEFLKTLNTEYINMRGIINGSKLAVEDLQFINLEGSNLLIDGNLDLNNFNKASLNVGIENLNKTKLLNIISKFSEGDFTNIVDLVDFDYLETNLYVDPVSDLFLIENLELINKDKISNISGSIKNKMFTGSVELNDLNLSNLDRLFLNTSRIKGKIDLYLDVSEPINPKNIKNISGNIDGDINVNITEEEFALVLFIQSLSQDIEDFEQINELLNTLANSFINQSSSISGQISNNNLNEFKIKNLILTSPDGETLEAELELALNNFKITIFDIIDNEDFVIKYQNGNYSYERVIPDGTVKKPIEDLIQKNINKLFENLFQ
;
A
#
# COMPACT_ATOMS: atom_id res chain seq x y z
N GLU A 1 -54.10 2.88 22.45
CA GLU A 1 -54.32 2.01 21.30
C GLU A 1 -55.63 2.34 20.63
N GLU A 2 -55.65 2.53 19.32
CA GLU A 2 -56.87 2.77 18.53
C GLU A 2 -56.88 1.79 17.36
N PHE A 3 -58.00 1.07 17.16
CA PHE A 3 -58.17 0.14 16.06
C PHE A 3 -59.49 0.43 15.36
N GLU A 4 -59.46 0.71 14.07
CA GLU A 4 -60.63 0.89 13.23
C GLU A 4 -60.44 0.05 11.97
N ILE A 5 -61.16 -1.09 11.93
CA ILE A 5 -61.08 -2.09 10.85
C ILE A 5 -62.47 -2.35 10.31
N ASN A 6 -62.64 -2.22 9.02
CA ASN A 6 -63.88 -2.52 8.30
C ASN A 6 -63.67 -3.72 7.35
N TYR A 7 -64.62 -4.64 7.37
CA TYR A 7 -64.64 -5.75 6.45
C TYR A 7 -65.98 -5.75 5.68
N ASN A 8 -65.91 -5.68 4.36
CA ASN A 8 -67.09 -5.69 3.51
C ASN A 8 -66.81 -6.42 2.18
N SER A 9 -67.66 -7.38 1.81
CA SER A 9 -67.68 -8.01 0.49
C SER A 9 -66.29 -8.48 -0.01
N ASN A 10 -65.54 -9.18 0.82
CA ASN A 10 -64.15 -9.63 0.56
C ASN A 10 -63.09 -8.54 0.60
N ASN A 11 -63.43 -7.30 0.91
CA ASN A 11 -62.45 -6.25 1.08
C ASN A 11 -62.20 -6.02 2.58
N LEU A 12 -60.95 -5.93 2.98
CA LEU A 12 -60.51 -5.54 4.31
C LEU A 12 -59.95 -4.11 4.23
N THR A 13 -60.55 -3.23 5.00
CA THR A 13 -60.04 -1.83 5.13
C THR A 13 -59.59 -1.60 6.56
N ILE A 14 -58.35 -1.25 6.72
CA ILE A 14 -57.77 -0.78 7.97
C ILE A 14 -57.76 0.74 7.89
N ASN A 15 -58.76 1.37 8.49
CA ASN A 15 -58.83 2.85 8.51
C ASN A 15 -57.72 3.42 9.38
N LYS A 16 -57.45 2.72 10.50
CA LYS A 16 -56.45 3.18 11.45
C LYS A 16 -56.09 2.06 12.43
N ILE A 17 -54.81 1.80 12.58
CA ILE A 17 -54.24 1.13 13.73
C ILE A 17 -53.21 2.09 14.31
N LEU A 18 -53.43 2.55 15.54
CA LEU A 18 -52.45 3.39 16.24
C LEU A 18 -52.06 2.72 17.55
N TYR A 19 -50.78 2.66 17.75
CA TYR A 19 -50.17 2.25 19.01
C TYR A 19 -49.25 3.40 19.49
N ASN A 20 -49.52 3.88 20.68
CA ASN A 20 -48.68 4.88 21.33
C ASN A 20 -48.23 4.30 22.68
N SER A 21 -46.96 4.26 22.92
CA SER A 21 -46.43 3.85 24.22
C SER A 21 -46.07 5.04 25.10
N ASP A 22 -46.09 4.85 26.41
CA ASP A 22 -45.65 5.87 27.39
C ASP A 22 -44.11 6.10 27.30
N GLN A 23 -43.39 5.26 26.57
CA GLN A 23 -41.93 5.34 26.40
C GLN A 23 -41.54 6.08 25.10
N GLY A 24 -42.51 6.64 24.37
CA GLY A 24 -42.23 7.44 23.18
C GLY A 24 -42.22 6.68 21.84
N THR A 25 -42.84 5.50 21.81
CA THR A 25 -43.05 4.76 20.54
C THR A 25 -44.44 5.02 19.98
N ASN A 26 -44.48 5.40 18.71
CA ASN A 26 -45.71 5.59 17.95
C ASN A 26 -45.67 4.73 16.69
N LEU A 27 -46.66 3.88 16.51
CA LEU A 27 -46.85 3.06 15.31
C LEU A 27 -48.20 3.39 14.68
N GLY A 28 -48.21 3.68 13.41
CA GLY A 28 -49.39 3.88 12.59
C GLY A 28 -49.45 2.89 11.43
N LEU A 29 -50.64 2.33 11.17
CA LEU A 29 -50.89 1.50 10.01
C LEU A 29 -52.27 1.80 9.46
N ASN A 30 -52.38 2.01 8.15
CA ASN A 30 -53.64 2.12 7.42
C ASN A 30 -53.51 1.40 6.05
N GLY A 31 -54.67 1.06 5.44
CA GLY A 31 -54.64 0.46 4.12
C GLY A 31 -55.83 -0.37 3.77
N THR A 32 -55.77 -1.04 2.62
CA THR A 32 -56.84 -1.88 2.10
C THR A 32 -56.26 -3.15 1.50
N ILE A 33 -57.03 -4.23 1.61
CA ILE A 33 -56.82 -5.49 0.86
C ILE A 33 -58.08 -5.75 0.07
N GLU A 34 -58.01 -5.67 -1.25
CA GLU A 34 -59.11 -5.94 -2.13
C GLU A 34 -59.21 -7.42 -2.42
N ASN A 35 -60.45 -7.98 -2.39
CA ASN A 35 -60.72 -9.38 -2.60
C ASN A 35 -59.96 -10.36 -1.70
N LEU A 36 -59.47 -9.90 -0.56
CA LEU A 36 -58.57 -10.65 0.33
C LEU A 36 -57.30 -11.17 -0.39
N ASP A 37 -56.91 -10.46 -1.44
CA ASP A 37 -55.70 -10.75 -2.22
C ASP A 37 -54.59 -9.77 -1.85
N PHE A 38 -53.52 -10.30 -1.25
CA PHE A 38 -52.37 -9.51 -0.85
C PHE A 38 -51.63 -8.85 -2.03
N TYR A 39 -51.76 -9.37 -3.24
CA TYR A 39 -51.25 -8.74 -4.44
C TYR A 39 -51.94 -7.41 -4.77
N ASN A 40 -53.20 -7.29 -4.35
CA ASN A 40 -54.01 -6.07 -4.48
C ASN A 40 -54.12 -5.28 -3.17
N ALA A 41 -53.14 -5.46 -2.29
CA ALA A 41 -53.07 -4.70 -1.04
C ALA A 41 -52.43 -3.34 -1.25
N ASN A 42 -52.89 -2.37 -0.45
CA ASN A 42 -52.29 -1.04 -0.37
C ASN A 42 -52.23 -0.66 1.11
N PHE A 43 -51.02 -0.56 1.66
CA PHE A 43 -50.77 -0.23 3.04
C PHE A 43 -49.78 0.91 3.17
N SER A 44 -49.99 1.76 4.19
CA SER A 44 -49.02 2.69 4.65
C SER A 44 -48.70 2.43 6.12
N ALA A 45 -47.43 2.33 6.45
CA ALA A 45 -46.96 2.12 7.81
C ALA A 45 -45.99 3.21 8.22
N SER A 46 -46.14 3.68 9.45
CA SER A 46 -45.19 4.62 10.06
C SER A 46 -44.83 4.17 11.47
N LEU A 47 -43.55 4.31 11.82
CA LEU A 47 -43.04 4.04 13.14
C LEU A 47 -42.09 5.17 13.54
N THR A 48 -42.31 5.71 14.74
CA THR A 48 -41.35 6.62 15.39
C THR A 48 -41.08 6.08 16.80
N SER A 49 -39.87 5.95 17.18
CA SER A 49 -39.55 5.45 18.52
C SER A 49 -38.24 6.06 19.05
N SER A 50 -38.27 6.42 20.33
CA SER A 50 -37.10 6.74 21.14
C SER A 50 -36.77 5.64 22.18
N SER A 51 -37.54 4.53 22.18
CA SER A 51 -37.39 3.42 23.13
C SER A 51 -36.83 2.17 22.47
N LYS A 52 -35.66 1.74 22.92
CA LYS A 52 -35.05 0.46 22.48
C LYS A 52 -35.86 -0.75 22.92
N ASP A 53 -36.44 -0.69 24.10
CA ASP A 53 -37.22 -1.80 24.65
C ASP A 53 -38.50 -2.00 23.85
N ASP A 54 -39.23 -0.95 23.53
CA ASP A 54 -40.44 -1.04 22.71
C ASP A 54 -40.11 -1.57 21.32
N LEU A 55 -39.05 -1.07 20.67
CA LEU A 55 -38.62 -1.56 19.36
C LEU A 55 -38.23 -3.05 19.41
N SER A 56 -37.55 -3.47 20.46
CA SER A 56 -37.17 -4.89 20.62
C SER A 56 -38.36 -5.81 20.73
N VAL A 57 -39.45 -5.34 21.31
CA VAL A 57 -40.71 -6.09 21.42
C VAL A 57 -41.47 -6.08 20.09
N LEU A 58 -41.61 -4.91 19.45
CA LEU A 58 -42.34 -4.76 18.19
C LEU A 58 -41.72 -5.51 17.03
N LEU A 59 -40.37 -5.51 16.98
CA LEU A 59 -39.60 -6.08 15.88
C LEU A 59 -39.00 -7.46 16.21
N LYS A 60 -39.40 -8.08 17.31
CA LYS A 60 -38.89 -9.38 17.80
C LYS A 60 -38.92 -10.50 16.77
N PHE A 61 -39.84 -10.43 15.82
CA PHE A 61 -40.00 -11.43 14.76
C PHE A 61 -39.13 -11.16 13.51
N LEU A 62 -38.50 -10.00 13.45
CA LEU A 62 -37.60 -9.70 12.33
C LEU A 62 -36.23 -10.34 12.54
N PRO A 63 -35.61 -10.85 11.48
CA PRO A 63 -34.21 -11.24 11.54
C PRO A 63 -33.37 -10.04 11.96
N TYR A 64 -32.33 -10.29 12.76
CA TYR A 64 -31.43 -9.24 13.26
C TYR A 64 -32.02 -8.25 14.28
N SER A 65 -33.18 -8.53 14.87
CA SER A 65 -33.79 -7.69 15.93
C SER A 65 -32.84 -7.45 17.12
N GLU A 66 -31.94 -8.38 17.41
CA GLU A 66 -30.91 -8.22 18.46
C GLU A 66 -29.90 -7.10 18.15
N LEU A 67 -29.67 -6.77 16.89
CA LEU A 67 -28.81 -5.66 16.52
C LEU A 67 -29.41 -4.31 16.92
N LEU A 68 -30.74 -4.21 16.91
CA LEU A 68 -31.44 -2.99 17.34
C LEU A 68 -31.20 -2.67 18.82
N LYS A 69 -30.99 -3.69 19.67
CA LYS A 69 -30.66 -3.49 21.08
C LYS A 69 -29.26 -2.88 21.29
N GLN A 70 -28.36 -3.18 20.35
CA GLN A 70 -26.97 -2.69 20.42
C GLN A 70 -26.82 -1.32 19.76
N LEU A 71 -27.76 -0.94 18.88
CA LEU A 71 -27.74 0.33 18.20
C LEU A 71 -27.98 1.49 19.17
N GLU A 72 -27.09 2.48 19.19
CA GLU A 72 -27.26 3.71 19.96
C GLU A 72 -27.98 4.76 19.12
N PHE A 73 -29.15 5.19 19.57
CA PHE A 73 -29.95 6.22 18.91
C PHE A 73 -30.80 6.98 19.92
N ASP A 74 -31.22 8.18 19.54
CA ASP A 74 -32.21 8.98 20.25
C ASP A 74 -33.59 8.80 19.64
N GLU A 75 -33.66 8.67 18.33
CA GLU A 75 -34.92 8.46 17.61
C GLU A 75 -34.72 7.60 16.36
N ILE A 76 -35.66 6.70 16.11
CA ILE A 76 -35.83 6.00 14.84
C ILE A 76 -37.16 6.42 14.24
N LYS A 77 -37.11 6.81 12.94
CA LYS A 77 -38.30 7.03 12.11
C LYS A 77 -38.30 6.04 10.96
N LEU A 78 -39.43 5.44 10.69
CA LEU A 78 -39.69 4.61 9.54
C LEU A 78 -41.02 5.02 8.93
N SER A 79 -41.04 5.23 7.62
CA SER A 79 -42.25 5.29 6.83
C SER A 79 -42.14 4.42 5.60
N SER A 80 -43.19 3.71 5.31
CA SER A 80 -43.22 2.75 4.20
C SER A 80 -44.62 2.61 3.63
N ASN A 81 -44.66 2.30 2.34
CA ASN A 81 -45.88 2.03 1.60
C ASN A 81 -45.73 0.68 0.90
N PHE A 82 -46.86 -0.03 0.79
CA PHE A 82 -46.97 -1.22 -0.02
C PHE A 82 -48.15 -1.08 -0.96
N ALA A 83 -47.91 -1.12 -2.25
CA ALA A 83 -48.93 -1.06 -3.30
C ALA A 83 -48.47 -1.78 -4.55
N ASN A 84 -49.39 -2.49 -5.24
CA ASN A 84 -49.09 -3.17 -6.52
C ASN A 84 -47.89 -4.11 -6.44
N ASN A 85 -47.75 -4.89 -5.40
CA ASN A 85 -46.62 -5.78 -5.13
C ASN A 85 -45.26 -5.07 -4.94
N ILE A 86 -45.27 -3.77 -4.80
CA ILE A 86 -44.05 -2.97 -4.53
C ILE A 86 -44.10 -2.50 -3.09
N PHE A 87 -43.06 -2.88 -2.33
CA PHE A 87 -42.80 -2.31 -1.02
C PHE A 87 -41.86 -1.12 -1.18
N THR A 88 -42.33 0.05 -0.82
CA THR A 88 -41.56 1.27 -0.87
C THR A 88 -41.19 1.69 0.55
N ILE A 89 -39.91 1.88 0.79
CA ILE A 89 -39.38 2.50 1.99
C ILE A 89 -39.26 4.00 1.66
N ASP A 90 -40.19 4.80 2.15
CA ASP A 90 -40.12 6.25 1.96
C ASP A 90 -38.94 6.82 2.75
N GLU A 91 -38.77 6.31 3.98
CA GLU A 91 -37.70 6.74 4.86
C GLU A 91 -37.46 5.73 5.98
N ILE A 92 -36.21 5.37 6.24
CA ILE A 92 -35.70 4.90 7.52
C ILE A 92 -34.66 5.89 7.97
N ASN A 93 -34.89 6.54 9.08
CA ASN A 93 -34.00 7.56 9.64
C ASN A 93 -33.64 7.19 11.08
N ILE A 94 -32.35 7.08 11.37
CA ILE A 94 -31.86 6.86 12.72
C ILE A 94 -31.03 8.08 13.11
N THR A 95 -31.41 8.71 14.21
CA THR A 95 -30.76 9.93 14.69
C THR A 95 -30.09 9.71 16.04
N ASN A 96 -29.01 10.40 16.25
CA ASN A 96 -28.32 10.51 17.53
C ASN A 96 -27.84 11.96 17.70
N LYS A 97 -28.18 12.61 18.81
CA LYS A 97 -27.87 14.02 19.09
C LYS A 97 -28.27 14.96 17.94
N ASP A 98 -29.50 14.81 17.48
CA ASP A 98 -30.10 15.57 16.39
C ASP A 98 -29.41 15.44 15.02
N LYS A 99 -28.55 14.43 14.84
CA LYS A 99 -27.89 14.11 13.57
C LYS A 99 -28.40 12.80 13.01
N ASN A 100 -28.70 12.77 11.72
CA ASN A 100 -29.00 11.53 11.02
C ASN A 100 -27.72 10.71 10.88
N ILE A 101 -27.67 9.52 11.50
CA ILE A 101 -26.53 8.61 11.43
C ILE A 101 -26.75 7.52 10.39
N VAL A 102 -28.02 7.12 10.14
CA VAL A 102 -28.40 6.17 9.09
C VAL A 102 -29.64 6.72 8.38
N GLN A 103 -29.60 6.72 7.05
CA GLN A 103 -30.75 7.01 6.20
C GLN A 103 -30.86 5.94 5.13
N ILE A 104 -32.05 5.38 4.95
CA ILE A 104 -32.34 4.38 3.91
C ILE A 104 -33.68 4.75 3.27
N SER A 105 -33.71 4.75 1.95
CA SER A 105 -34.95 4.85 1.17
C SER A 105 -34.88 3.96 -0.06
N GLY A 106 -36.04 3.63 -0.64
CA GLY A 106 -36.05 2.84 -1.87
C GLY A 106 -37.27 1.97 -2.04
N ASN A 107 -37.16 0.98 -2.89
CA ASN A 107 -38.27 0.09 -3.21
C ASN A 107 -37.81 -1.35 -3.47
N TYR A 108 -38.75 -2.26 -3.31
CA TYR A 108 -38.58 -3.69 -3.56
C TYR A 108 -39.87 -4.31 -4.10
N GLY A 109 -39.80 -4.91 -5.27
CA GLY A 109 -40.92 -5.71 -5.83
C GLY A 109 -40.90 -7.13 -5.28
N LEU A 110 -42.04 -7.61 -4.77
CA LEU A 110 -42.14 -8.94 -4.16
C LEU A 110 -41.92 -10.07 -5.16
N ASP A 111 -42.21 -9.82 -6.43
CA ASP A 111 -42.12 -10.83 -7.49
C ASP A 111 -40.69 -10.97 -8.09
N ASP A 112 -39.85 -10.01 -7.88
CA ASP A 112 -38.48 -9.99 -8.45
C ASP A 112 -37.46 -9.35 -7.50
N ILE A 113 -36.60 -10.18 -6.93
CA ILE A 113 -35.51 -9.71 -6.06
C ILE A 113 -34.56 -8.73 -6.76
N ASN A 114 -34.45 -8.82 -8.10
CA ASN A 114 -33.63 -7.89 -8.87
C ASN A 114 -34.26 -6.48 -8.97
N SER A 115 -35.51 -6.34 -8.55
CA SER A 115 -36.18 -5.02 -8.47
C SER A 115 -35.77 -4.22 -7.24
N LEU A 116 -34.94 -4.77 -6.34
CA LEU A 116 -34.45 -4.06 -5.15
C LEU A 116 -33.66 -2.82 -5.56
N GLN A 117 -34.11 -1.67 -5.09
CA GLN A 117 -33.43 -0.40 -5.24
C GLN A 117 -33.42 0.31 -3.88
N LEU A 118 -32.23 0.46 -3.31
CA LEU A 118 -32.05 1.16 -2.03
C LEU A 118 -30.98 2.23 -2.16
N ASP A 119 -31.26 3.41 -1.65
CA ASP A 119 -30.28 4.45 -1.35
C ASP A 119 -29.94 4.35 0.14
N ILE A 120 -28.66 4.18 0.46
CA ILE A 120 -28.15 4.00 1.81
C ILE A 120 -27.14 5.09 2.10
N GLN A 121 -27.35 5.80 3.21
CA GLN A 121 -26.43 6.82 3.68
C GLN A 121 -26.09 6.60 5.16
N LEU A 122 -24.80 6.57 5.46
CA LEU A 122 -24.25 6.55 6.81
C LEU A 122 -23.49 7.86 7.04
N ASN A 123 -23.73 8.53 8.16
CA ASN A 123 -23.05 9.76 8.52
C ASN A 123 -22.45 9.63 9.92
N GLN A 124 -21.12 9.75 10.02
CA GLN A 124 -20.40 9.65 11.28
C GLN A 124 -20.76 8.39 12.11
N PHE A 125 -20.94 7.26 11.42
CA PHE A 125 -21.30 6.01 12.06
C PHE A 125 -20.12 5.47 12.88
N LYS A 126 -20.32 5.23 14.19
CA LYS A 126 -19.27 4.87 15.14
C LYS A 126 -19.42 3.46 15.73
N GLN A 127 -20.51 2.77 15.44
CA GLN A 127 -20.86 1.49 16.10
C GLN A 127 -20.31 0.31 15.29
N PHE A 128 -19.00 0.18 15.25
CA PHE A 128 -18.32 -0.84 14.43
C PHE A 128 -18.61 -2.27 14.88
N GLU A 129 -19.02 -2.46 16.14
CA GLU A 129 -19.41 -3.76 16.70
C GLU A 129 -20.60 -4.38 15.97
N LEU A 130 -21.40 -3.56 15.29
CA LEU A 130 -22.53 -4.01 14.47
C LEU A 130 -22.09 -4.57 13.10
N ILE A 131 -20.82 -4.37 12.72
CA ILE A 131 -20.29 -4.90 11.46
C ILE A 131 -20.08 -6.42 11.61
N PRO A 132 -20.66 -7.27 10.75
CA PRO A 132 -20.58 -8.72 10.91
C PRO A 132 -19.24 -9.32 10.42
N SER A 133 -18.14 -8.63 10.65
CA SER A 133 -16.80 -9.05 10.23
C SER A 133 -15.75 -8.67 11.25
N ASN A 134 -15.25 -9.66 11.99
CA ASN A 134 -14.18 -9.42 12.98
C ASN A 134 -12.90 -8.90 12.33
N SER A 135 -12.52 -9.40 11.17
CA SER A 135 -11.32 -8.95 10.44
C SER A 135 -11.42 -7.49 10.03
N LEU A 136 -12.59 -7.05 9.57
CA LEU A 136 -12.81 -5.64 9.23
C LEU A 136 -12.79 -4.77 10.47
N ILE A 137 -13.40 -5.19 11.56
CA ILE A 137 -13.36 -4.47 12.84
C ILE A 137 -11.92 -4.33 13.33
N GLU A 138 -11.12 -5.39 13.25
CA GLU A 138 -9.70 -5.34 13.63
C GLU A 138 -8.89 -4.39 12.74
N PHE A 139 -9.17 -4.40 11.44
CA PHE A 139 -8.56 -3.47 10.49
C PHE A 139 -8.91 -2.02 10.83
N LEU A 140 -10.19 -1.72 11.07
CA LEU A 140 -10.66 -0.38 11.46
C LEU A 140 -10.03 0.10 12.78
N LYS A 141 -9.88 -0.81 13.76
CA LYS A 141 -9.16 -0.52 15.01
C LYS A 141 -7.68 -0.24 14.78
N THR A 142 -7.05 -0.95 13.85
CA THR A 142 -5.63 -0.72 13.52
C THR A 142 -5.41 0.63 12.83
N LEU A 143 -6.38 1.08 12.03
CA LEU A 143 -6.40 2.42 11.43
C LEU A 143 -6.77 3.52 12.43
N ASN A 144 -7.17 3.19 13.66
CA ASN A 144 -7.78 4.13 14.62
C ASN A 144 -8.98 4.87 14.01
N THR A 145 -9.85 4.15 13.29
CA THR A 145 -11.03 4.73 12.67
C THR A 145 -11.98 5.26 13.74
N GLU A 146 -12.36 6.51 13.64
CA GLU A 146 -13.30 7.17 14.56
C GLU A 146 -14.75 7.01 14.10
N TYR A 147 -14.98 7.15 12.80
CA TYR A 147 -16.31 7.00 12.22
C TYR A 147 -16.23 6.65 10.73
N ILE A 148 -17.36 6.16 10.22
CA ILE A 148 -17.57 5.85 8.82
C ILE A 148 -18.61 6.80 8.25
N ASN A 149 -18.32 7.36 7.08
CA ASN A 149 -19.30 7.92 6.18
C ASN A 149 -19.48 6.96 5.01
N MET A 150 -20.72 6.79 4.54
CA MET A 150 -21.00 5.97 3.37
C MET A 150 -22.19 6.56 2.62
N ARG A 151 -22.09 6.54 1.30
CA ARG A 151 -23.22 6.68 0.39
C ARG A 151 -23.16 5.60 -0.65
N GLY A 152 -24.26 4.87 -0.81
CA GLY A 152 -24.30 3.79 -1.79
C GLY A 152 -25.71 3.49 -2.24
N ILE A 153 -25.80 2.97 -3.47
CA ILE A 153 -27.07 2.61 -4.11
C ILE A 153 -27.04 1.13 -4.41
N ILE A 154 -28.01 0.39 -3.88
CA ILE A 154 -28.26 -1.01 -4.24
C ILE A 154 -29.24 -1.05 -5.39
N ASN A 155 -28.90 -1.79 -6.44
CA ASN A 155 -29.78 -2.07 -7.56
C ASN A 155 -29.71 -3.57 -7.90
N GLY A 156 -30.71 -4.33 -7.46
CA GLY A 156 -30.70 -5.77 -7.50
C GLY A 156 -29.56 -6.37 -6.67
N SER A 157 -28.67 -7.08 -7.33
CA SER A 157 -27.47 -7.64 -6.68
C SER A 157 -26.24 -6.73 -6.72
N LYS A 158 -26.36 -5.52 -7.29
CA LYS A 158 -25.23 -4.59 -7.43
C LYS A 158 -25.34 -3.49 -6.38
N LEU A 159 -24.22 -3.26 -5.70
CA LEU A 159 -23.99 -2.10 -4.84
C LEU A 159 -23.04 -1.16 -5.54
N ALA A 160 -23.51 0.02 -5.91
CA ALA A 160 -22.66 1.15 -6.28
C ALA A 160 -22.31 1.89 -5.00
N VAL A 161 -21.05 1.89 -4.63
CA VAL A 161 -20.50 2.71 -3.54
C VAL A 161 -20.09 4.03 -4.17
N GLU A 162 -20.82 5.11 -3.88
CA GLU A 162 -20.49 6.43 -4.38
C GLU A 162 -19.37 7.06 -3.55
N ASP A 163 -19.39 6.79 -2.24
CA ASP A 163 -18.42 7.32 -1.29
C ASP A 163 -18.46 6.47 -0.03
N LEU A 164 -17.34 5.88 0.34
CA LEU A 164 -17.15 5.16 1.60
C LEU A 164 -15.85 5.65 2.23
N GLN A 165 -15.95 6.33 3.34
CA GLN A 165 -14.85 6.97 4.03
C GLN A 165 -14.69 6.38 5.42
N PHE A 166 -13.49 5.89 5.73
CA PHE A 166 -13.07 5.53 7.07
C PHE A 166 -12.20 6.68 7.61
N ILE A 167 -12.78 7.47 8.49
CA ILE A 167 -12.16 8.71 8.96
C ILE A 167 -11.44 8.50 10.28
N ASN A 168 -10.20 8.96 10.32
CA ASN A 168 -9.38 9.04 11.51
C ASN A 168 -9.12 10.52 11.84
N LEU A 169 -9.37 10.93 13.09
CA LEU A 169 -9.16 12.31 13.54
C LEU A 169 -7.68 12.75 13.52
N GLU A 170 -6.74 11.80 13.45
CA GLU A 170 -5.31 12.08 13.26
C GLU A 170 -4.94 12.37 11.80
N GLY A 171 -5.92 12.34 10.88
CA GLY A 171 -5.75 12.69 9.48
C GLY A 171 -5.52 11.53 8.52
N SER A 172 -5.40 10.28 9.00
CA SER A 172 -5.28 9.11 8.11
C SER A 172 -6.67 8.64 7.67
N ASN A 173 -6.97 8.73 6.38
CA ASN A 173 -8.26 8.33 5.82
C ASN A 173 -8.11 7.19 4.82
N LEU A 174 -9.14 6.34 4.74
CA LEU A 174 -9.31 5.36 3.69
C LEU A 174 -10.61 5.71 2.94
N LEU A 175 -10.51 5.88 1.65
CA LEU A 175 -11.59 6.27 0.75
C LEU A 175 -11.84 5.11 -0.22
N ILE A 176 -13.11 4.74 -0.42
CA ILE A 176 -13.44 3.67 -1.37
C ILE A 176 -14.68 4.10 -2.16
N ASP A 177 -14.61 4.02 -3.47
CA ASP A 177 -15.75 4.11 -4.36
C ASP A 177 -15.72 3.03 -5.43
N GLY A 178 -16.86 2.79 -6.08
CA GLY A 178 -16.95 1.81 -7.17
C GLY A 178 -18.16 0.89 -7.09
N ASN A 179 -18.04 -0.28 -7.68
CA ASN A 179 -19.15 -1.22 -7.83
C ASN A 179 -18.81 -2.60 -7.25
N LEU A 180 -19.77 -3.18 -6.54
CA LEU A 180 -19.70 -4.51 -5.96
C LEU A 180 -20.89 -5.36 -6.45
N ASP A 181 -20.65 -6.61 -6.75
CA ASP A 181 -21.72 -7.60 -6.92
C ASP A 181 -21.92 -8.34 -5.59
N LEU A 182 -23.06 -8.13 -4.94
CA LEU A 182 -23.38 -8.72 -3.63
C LEU A 182 -23.46 -10.24 -3.65
N ASN A 183 -23.70 -10.83 -4.83
CA ASN A 183 -23.70 -12.29 -5.01
C ASN A 183 -22.28 -12.83 -5.31
N ASN A 184 -21.37 -11.97 -5.77
CA ASN A 184 -20.01 -12.38 -6.11
C ASN A 184 -19.03 -11.22 -5.96
N PHE A 185 -18.43 -11.09 -4.80
CA PHE A 185 -17.44 -10.04 -4.48
C PHE A 185 -16.19 -10.06 -5.39
N ASN A 186 -15.92 -11.18 -6.08
CA ASN A 186 -14.85 -11.22 -7.08
C ASN A 186 -15.19 -10.40 -8.34
N LYS A 187 -16.40 -9.89 -8.47
CA LYS A 187 -16.82 -8.96 -9.54
C LYS A 187 -16.91 -7.53 -9.01
N ALA A 188 -15.98 -7.15 -8.18
CA ALA A 188 -15.85 -5.77 -7.73
C ALA A 188 -15.01 -4.96 -8.72
N SER A 189 -15.26 -3.66 -8.76
CA SER A 189 -14.45 -2.66 -9.46
C SER A 189 -14.40 -1.46 -8.55
N LEU A 190 -13.25 -1.26 -7.88
CA LEU A 190 -13.11 -0.31 -6.77
C LEU A 190 -11.94 0.61 -6.99
N ASN A 191 -12.16 1.91 -6.73
CA ASN A 191 -11.10 2.85 -6.45
C ASN A 191 -10.88 2.88 -4.95
N VAL A 192 -9.63 2.85 -4.54
CA VAL A 192 -9.21 2.88 -3.13
C VAL A 192 -8.18 3.98 -2.97
N GLY A 193 -8.55 5.01 -2.21
CA GLY A 193 -7.67 6.10 -1.81
C GLY A 193 -7.21 5.91 -0.36
N ILE A 194 -5.95 6.17 -0.11
CA ILE A 194 -5.38 6.25 1.24
C ILE A 194 -4.72 7.61 1.36
N GLU A 195 -5.06 8.34 2.42
CA GLU A 195 -4.52 9.66 2.70
C GLU A 195 -3.77 9.67 4.04
N ASN A 196 -2.60 10.29 4.06
CA ASN A 196 -1.82 10.56 5.28
C ASN A 196 -1.59 9.33 6.18
N LEU A 197 -1.38 8.15 5.61
CA LEU A 197 -1.09 6.95 6.40
C LEU A 197 0.36 6.99 6.88
N ASN A 198 0.59 7.18 8.17
CA ASN A 198 1.95 7.24 8.69
C ASN A 198 2.64 5.87 8.66
N LYS A 199 3.98 5.89 8.58
CA LYS A 199 4.82 4.70 8.45
C LYS A 199 4.56 3.66 9.55
N THR A 200 4.36 4.09 10.80
CA THR A 200 4.11 3.19 11.93
C THR A 200 2.79 2.44 11.77
N LYS A 201 1.73 3.13 11.34
CA LYS A 201 0.43 2.48 11.07
C LYS A 201 0.53 1.51 9.91
N LEU A 202 1.24 1.88 8.82
CA LEU A 202 1.49 0.99 7.69
C LEU A 202 2.19 -0.30 8.14
N LEU A 203 3.26 -0.20 8.92
CA LEU A 203 3.98 -1.34 9.47
C LEU A 203 3.07 -2.22 10.35
N ASN A 204 2.20 -1.63 11.16
CA ASN A 204 1.23 -2.36 11.97
C ASN A 204 0.20 -3.11 11.11
N ILE A 205 -0.27 -2.50 10.01
CA ILE A 205 -1.18 -3.16 9.05
C ILE A 205 -0.46 -4.33 8.39
N ILE A 206 0.73 -4.11 7.85
CA ILE A 206 1.52 -5.14 7.18
C ILE A 206 1.78 -6.31 8.12
N SER A 207 2.21 -6.07 9.35
CA SER A 207 2.52 -7.12 10.33
C SER A 207 1.31 -7.98 10.71
N LYS A 208 0.09 -7.41 10.67
CA LYS A 208 -1.15 -8.11 11.05
C LYS A 208 -1.83 -8.84 9.89
N PHE A 209 -1.75 -8.29 8.69
CA PHE A 209 -2.57 -8.73 7.56
C PHE A 209 -1.76 -9.29 6.39
N SER A 210 -0.42 -9.18 6.41
CA SER A 210 0.46 -9.76 5.39
C SER A 210 0.99 -11.12 5.83
N GLU A 211 1.03 -12.08 4.91
CA GLU A 211 1.68 -13.39 5.13
C GLU A 211 3.21 -13.33 4.98
N GLY A 212 3.79 -12.20 4.54
CA GLY A 212 5.22 -12.01 4.32
C GLY A 212 5.83 -10.95 5.25
N ASP A 213 7.12 -11.05 5.50
CA ASP A 213 7.88 -10.00 6.19
C ASP A 213 8.26 -8.89 5.20
N PHE A 214 7.35 -7.93 5.04
CA PHE A 214 7.58 -6.74 4.21
C PHE A 214 8.12 -5.55 5.01
N THR A 215 8.33 -5.70 6.32
CA THR A 215 8.79 -4.60 7.17
C THR A 215 10.15 -4.09 6.73
N ASN A 216 11.07 -4.99 6.38
CA ASN A 216 12.39 -4.64 5.87
C ASN A 216 12.35 -3.81 4.58
N ILE A 217 11.36 -4.07 3.70
CA ILE A 217 11.18 -3.32 2.45
C ILE A 217 10.68 -1.92 2.73
N VAL A 218 9.70 -1.79 3.63
CA VAL A 218 9.17 -0.48 4.05
C VAL A 218 10.24 0.37 4.73
N ASP A 219 11.18 -0.27 5.43
CA ASP A 219 12.29 0.42 6.09
C ASP A 219 13.41 0.87 5.15
N LEU A 220 13.42 0.41 3.89
CA LEU A 220 14.40 0.87 2.90
C LEU A 220 14.21 2.36 2.55
N VAL A 221 12.96 2.81 2.52
CA VAL A 221 12.62 4.20 2.20
C VAL A 221 12.28 4.95 3.48
N ASP A 222 12.88 6.12 3.65
CA ASP A 222 12.56 7.02 4.76
C ASP A 222 11.37 7.90 4.35
N PHE A 223 10.22 7.73 5.01
CA PHE A 223 9.03 8.54 4.78
C PHE A 223 8.21 8.69 6.06
N ASP A 224 7.48 9.79 6.14
CA ASP A 224 6.56 10.09 7.25
C ASP A 224 5.16 9.55 6.96
N TYR A 225 4.67 9.76 5.72
CA TYR A 225 3.31 9.45 5.29
C TYR A 225 3.30 8.76 3.94
N LEU A 226 2.28 7.92 3.75
CA LEU A 226 1.92 7.30 2.48
C LEU A 226 0.57 7.83 2.02
N GLU A 227 0.50 8.21 0.75
CA GLU A 227 -0.74 8.51 0.04
C GLU A 227 -0.82 7.64 -1.21
N THR A 228 -2.01 7.16 -1.56
CA THR A 228 -2.15 6.34 -2.76
C THR A 228 -3.56 6.36 -3.31
N ASN A 229 -3.66 6.23 -4.64
CA ASN A 229 -4.89 5.94 -5.36
C ASN A 229 -4.68 4.64 -6.15
N LEU A 230 -5.53 3.66 -5.87
CA LEU A 230 -5.49 2.34 -6.46
C LEU A 230 -6.82 2.05 -7.14
N TYR A 231 -6.78 1.48 -8.34
CA TYR A 231 -7.94 0.86 -8.95
C TYR A 231 -7.78 -0.66 -8.93
N VAL A 232 -8.82 -1.36 -8.48
CA VAL A 232 -8.82 -2.82 -8.32
C VAL A 232 -9.95 -3.40 -9.15
N ASP A 233 -9.62 -4.28 -10.08
CA ASP A 233 -10.58 -5.07 -10.86
C ASP A 233 -10.19 -6.56 -10.83
N PRO A 234 -10.74 -7.34 -9.88
CA PRO A 234 -10.46 -8.77 -9.76
C PRO A 234 -10.91 -9.60 -10.97
N VAL A 235 -11.86 -9.12 -11.75
CA VAL A 235 -12.34 -9.84 -12.95
C VAL A 235 -11.27 -9.90 -14.02
N SER A 236 -10.56 -8.81 -14.23
CA SER A 236 -9.45 -8.71 -15.18
C SER A 236 -8.09 -9.01 -14.57
N ASP A 237 -8.05 -9.41 -13.29
CA ASP A 237 -6.81 -9.57 -12.51
C ASP A 237 -5.91 -8.31 -12.63
N LEU A 238 -6.54 -7.14 -12.59
CA LEU A 238 -5.90 -5.86 -12.75
C LEU A 238 -5.86 -5.08 -11.44
N PHE A 239 -4.67 -4.66 -11.07
CA PHE A 239 -4.37 -3.67 -10.05
C PHE A 239 -3.69 -2.49 -10.75
N LEU A 240 -4.33 -1.34 -10.77
CA LEU A 240 -3.73 -0.11 -11.26
C LEU A 240 -3.30 0.74 -10.07
N ILE A 241 -2.04 1.07 -10.01
CA ILE A 241 -1.47 2.04 -9.07
C ILE A 241 -1.41 3.35 -9.84
N GLU A 242 -2.42 4.20 -9.67
CA GLU A 242 -2.42 5.51 -10.33
C GLU A 242 -1.33 6.38 -9.77
N ASN A 243 -1.23 6.38 -8.45
CA ASN A 243 -0.23 7.11 -7.70
C ASN A 243 -0.05 6.46 -6.31
N LEU A 244 1.19 6.14 -5.95
CA LEU A 244 1.57 5.78 -4.60
C LEU A 244 2.73 6.68 -4.21
N GLU A 245 2.48 7.61 -3.31
CA GLU A 245 3.43 8.59 -2.83
C GLU A 245 3.91 8.24 -1.42
N LEU A 246 5.24 8.22 -1.26
CA LEU A 246 5.90 8.14 0.04
C LEU A 246 6.48 9.52 0.31
N ILE A 247 5.91 10.22 1.28
CA ILE A 247 6.19 11.63 1.55
C ILE A 247 7.12 11.75 2.76
N ASN A 248 8.26 12.40 2.57
CA ASN A 248 9.21 12.77 3.62
C ASN A 248 9.53 14.27 3.51
N LYS A 249 8.89 15.08 4.35
CA LYS A 249 9.04 16.55 4.34
C LYS A 249 8.81 17.13 2.93
N ASP A 250 9.93 17.50 2.27
CA ASP A 250 9.92 18.16 0.96
C ASP A 250 10.17 17.19 -0.20
N LYS A 251 10.41 15.90 0.08
CA LYS A 251 10.70 14.87 -0.92
C LYS A 251 9.54 13.89 -1.04
N ILE A 252 9.21 13.54 -2.26
CA ILE A 252 8.14 12.60 -2.59
C ILE A 252 8.73 11.49 -3.44
N SER A 253 8.67 10.26 -2.93
CA SER A 253 8.91 9.06 -3.74
C SER A 253 7.61 8.62 -4.36
N ASN A 254 7.62 8.24 -5.63
CA ASN A 254 6.41 7.90 -6.38
C ASN A 254 6.52 6.52 -7.03
N ILE A 255 5.47 5.74 -6.92
CA ILE A 255 5.31 4.47 -7.63
C ILE A 255 4.00 4.55 -8.42
N SER A 256 4.08 4.36 -9.73
CA SER A 256 2.91 4.30 -10.59
C SER A 256 3.01 3.14 -11.57
N GLY A 257 1.87 2.57 -11.95
CA GLY A 257 1.89 1.44 -12.88
C GLY A 257 0.72 0.50 -12.71
N SER A 258 0.85 -0.68 -13.27
CA SER A 258 -0.18 -1.70 -13.17
C SER A 258 0.39 -3.07 -12.82
N ILE A 259 -0.37 -3.83 -12.04
CA ILE A 259 -0.12 -5.24 -11.80
C ILE A 259 -1.22 -6.01 -12.50
N LYS A 260 -0.85 -6.84 -13.47
CA LYS A 260 -1.77 -7.72 -14.19
C LYS A 260 -1.18 -9.13 -14.25
N ASN A 261 -1.99 -10.16 -13.93
CA ASN A 261 -1.51 -11.54 -13.85
C ASN A 261 -0.25 -11.67 -12.99
N LYS A 262 -0.20 -10.96 -11.86
CA LYS A 262 0.97 -10.91 -10.94
C LYS A 262 2.26 -10.36 -11.57
N MET A 263 2.14 -9.59 -12.64
CA MET A 263 3.25 -8.92 -13.30
C MET A 263 3.07 -7.42 -13.23
N PHE A 264 4.12 -6.72 -12.83
CA PHE A 264 4.16 -5.26 -12.71
C PHE A 264 4.76 -4.63 -13.96
N THR A 265 4.14 -3.52 -14.40
CA THR A 265 4.71 -2.56 -15.38
C THR A 265 4.46 -1.16 -14.84
N GLY A 266 5.44 -0.28 -14.97
CA GLY A 266 5.29 1.09 -14.46
C GLY A 266 6.63 1.76 -14.16
N SER A 267 6.58 2.81 -13.37
CA SER A 267 7.75 3.54 -12.90
C SER A 267 7.84 3.53 -11.38
N VAL A 268 9.06 3.53 -10.89
CA VAL A 268 9.39 3.61 -9.47
C VAL A 268 10.42 4.71 -9.30
N GLU A 269 10.08 5.75 -8.58
CA GLU A 269 10.95 6.84 -8.18
C GLU A 269 11.06 6.84 -6.66
N LEU A 270 12.20 6.49 -6.14
CA LEU A 270 12.49 6.47 -4.71
C LEU A 270 13.51 7.56 -4.40
N ASN A 271 13.12 8.53 -3.61
CA ASN A 271 13.97 9.62 -3.16
C ASN A 271 14.46 9.36 -1.73
N ASP A 272 15.69 9.70 -1.44
CA ASP A 272 16.34 9.49 -0.14
C ASP A 272 16.38 8.00 0.31
N LEU A 273 16.56 7.06 -0.63
CA LEU A 273 16.76 5.65 -0.30
C LEU A 273 17.98 5.49 0.63
N ASN A 274 17.75 4.92 1.81
CA ASN A 274 18.78 4.83 2.84
C ASN A 274 19.75 3.67 2.57
N LEU A 275 20.98 3.99 2.18
CA LEU A 275 22.01 2.99 1.88
C LEU A 275 22.40 2.15 3.10
N SER A 276 22.30 2.67 4.32
CA SER A 276 22.60 1.88 5.52
C SER A 276 21.59 0.75 5.74
N ASN A 277 20.34 0.96 5.33
CA ASN A 277 19.31 -0.08 5.41
C ASN A 277 19.50 -1.11 4.30
N LEU A 278 19.89 -0.70 3.09
CA LEU A 278 20.27 -1.60 1.99
C LEU A 278 21.50 -2.43 2.36
N ASP A 279 22.55 -1.80 2.90
CA ASP A 279 23.75 -2.47 3.35
C ASP A 279 23.45 -3.55 4.40
N ARG A 280 22.64 -3.21 5.40
CA ARG A 280 22.21 -4.17 6.42
C ARG A 280 21.38 -5.33 5.86
N LEU A 281 20.49 -5.04 4.91
CA LEU A 281 19.60 -6.04 4.31
C LEU A 281 20.34 -7.02 3.38
N PHE A 282 21.25 -6.49 2.53
CA PHE A 282 21.87 -7.27 1.46
C PHE A 282 23.29 -7.76 1.81
N LEU A 283 24.07 -6.97 2.54
CA LEU A 283 25.46 -7.26 2.87
C LEU A 283 25.65 -7.62 4.35
N ASN A 284 24.63 -7.43 5.19
CA ASN A 284 24.68 -7.63 6.63
C ASN A 284 25.81 -6.85 7.32
N THR A 285 26.14 -5.68 6.78
CA THR A 285 27.18 -4.79 7.33
C THR A 285 26.57 -3.44 7.75
N SER A 286 27.35 -2.50 8.21
CA SER A 286 26.94 -1.13 8.53
C SER A 286 27.94 -0.10 8.01
N ARG A 287 28.60 -0.45 6.92
CA ARG A 287 29.74 0.30 6.38
C ARG A 287 29.33 1.31 5.33
N ILE A 288 28.30 1.00 4.56
CA ILE A 288 27.79 1.89 3.53
C ILE A 288 26.71 2.77 4.13
N LYS A 289 26.89 4.07 4.05
CA LYS A 289 25.93 5.08 4.49
C LYS A 289 25.68 6.06 3.36
N GLY A 290 24.62 6.82 3.49
CA GLY A 290 24.24 7.84 2.53
C GLY A 290 22.81 7.69 2.08
N LYS A 291 22.44 8.52 1.14
CA LYS A 291 21.09 8.56 0.57
C LYS A 291 21.20 8.67 -0.93
N ILE A 292 20.46 7.84 -1.64
CA ILE A 292 20.41 7.87 -3.10
C ILE A 292 18.98 8.05 -3.56
N ASP A 293 18.85 8.73 -4.67
CA ASP A 293 17.61 8.79 -5.44
C ASP A 293 17.71 7.72 -6.54
N LEU A 294 16.67 6.88 -6.66
CA LEU A 294 16.60 5.77 -7.60
C LEU A 294 15.37 5.94 -8.48
N TYR A 295 15.58 6.04 -9.78
CA TYR A 295 14.51 5.98 -10.76
C TYR A 295 14.60 4.67 -11.55
N LEU A 296 13.50 3.93 -11.61
CA LEU A 296 13.38 2.70 -12.40
C LEU A 296 12.19 2.80 -13.35
N ASP A 297 12.42 2.49 -14.60
CA ASP A 297 11.39 2.27 -15.61
C ASP A 297 11.25 0.77 -15.91
N VAL A 298 10.04 0.27 -15.74
CA VAL A 298 9.68 -1.12 -15.94
C VAL A 298 8.76 -1.16 -17.17
N SER A 299 9.35 -1.10 -18.35
CA SER A 299 8.64 -1.06 -19.64
C SER A 299 8.03 -2.40 -20.05
N GLU A 300 8.60 -3.52 -19.57
CA GLU A 300 8.08 -4.86 -19.82
C GLU A 300 7.55 -5.48 -18.51
N PRO A 301 6.47 -6.30 -18.57
CA PRO A 301 5.92 -6.92 -17.38
C PRO A 301 6.94 -7.75 -16.60
N ILE A 302 7.19 -7.38 -15.35
CA ILE A 302 8.08 -8.10 -14.46
C ILE A 302 7.29 -8.92 -13.43
N ASN A 303 7.73 -10.16 -13.24
CA ASN A 303 7.32 -10.95 -12.09
C ASN A 303 8.35 -10.72 -10.97
N PRO A 304 7.97 -10.49 -9.69
CA PRO A 304 8.92 -10.37 -8.58
C PRO A 304 9.92 -11.53 -8.48
N LYS A 305 9.55 -12.70 -9.01
CA LYS A 305 10.43 -13.87 -9.11
C LYS A 305 11.27 -13.92 -10.39
N ASN A 306 11.07 -12.99 -11.32
CA ASN A 306 11.74 -12.98 -12.61
C ASN A 306 11.87 -11.54 -13.12
N ILE A 307 12.70 -10.76 -12.43
CA ILE A 307 12.95 -9.35 -12.74
C ILE A 307 13.82 -9.27 -14.00
N LYS A 308 13.28 -8.72 -15.08
CA LYS A 308 13.97 -8.49 -16.37
C LYS A 308 13.64 -7.11 -16.91
N ASN A 309 14.56 -6.58 -17.72
CA ASN A 309 14.34 -5.36 -18.50
C ASN A 309 13.95 -4.14 -17.63
N ILE A 310 14.68 -3.97 -16.54
CA ILE A 310 14.64 -2.74 -15.76
C ILE A 310 15.73 -1.82 -16.29
N SER A 311 15.41 -0.57 -16.44
CA SER A 311 16.36 0.51 -16.69
C SER A 311 16.08 1.69 -15.77
N GLY A 312 17.09 2.44 -15.40
CA GLY A 312 16.91 3.57 -14.51
C GLY A 312 18.19 4.33 -14.23
N ASN A 313 18.08 5.30 -13.33
CA ASN A 313 19.20 6.13 -12.90
C ASN A 313 19.34 6.08 -11.38
N ILE A 314 20.57 6.25 -10.92
CA ILE A 314 20.95 6.41 -9.52
C ILE A 314 21.63 7.76 -9.40
N ASP A 315 21.28 8.54 -8.39
CA ASP A 315 21.92 9.79 -8.03
C ASP A 315 21.88 9.97 -6.51
N GLY A 316 22.89 10.62 -5.92
CA GLY A 316 22.88 10.88 -4.49
C GLY A 316 24.26 10.93 -3.84
N ASP A 317 24.29 10.60 -2.55
CA ASP A 317 25.49 10.61 -1.72
C ASP A 317 25.78 9.23 -1.14
N ILE A 318 27.06 8.84 -1.18
CA ILE A 318 27.55 7.59 -0.60
C ILE A 318 28.76 7.87 0.31
N ASN A 319 28.83 7.17 1.42
CA ASN A 319 29.97 7.16 2.30
C ASN A 319 30.30 5.71 2.67
N VAL A 320 31.51 5.28 2.33
CA VAL A 320 32.03 3.96 2.65
C VAL A 320 32.95 4.07 3.86
N ASN A 321 32.52 3.52 5.00
CA ASN A 321 33.30 3.59 6.23
C ASN A 321 34.14 2.33 6.41
N ILE A 322 35.42 2.50 6.72
CA ILE A 322 36.32 1.43 7.13
C ILE A 322 36.88 1.72 8.53
N THR A 323 37.25 0.67 9.25
CA THR A 323 37.85 0.80 10.58
C THR A 323 39.30 1.32 10.50
N GLU A 324 39.82 1.82 11.63
CA GLU A 324 41.22 2.25 11.71
C GLU A 324 42.23 1.12 11.36
N GLU A 325 41.87 -0.14 11.76
CA GLU A 325 42.72 -1.32 11.45
C GLU A 325 42.73 -1.63 9.95
N GLU A 326 41.58 -1.51 9.29
CA GLU A 326 41.45 -1.70 7.85
C GLU A 326 42.17 -0.59 7.09
N PHE A 327 42.02 0.65 7.55
CA PHE A 327 42.74 1.79 6.99
C PHE A 327 44.25 1.63 7.14
N ALA A 328 44.73 1.18 8.30
CA ALA A 328 46.14 0.86 8.52
C ALA A 328 46.63 -0.25 7.57
N LEU A 329 45.78 -1.22 7.23
CA LEU A 329 46.13 -2.25 6.23
C LEU A 329 46.24 -1.67 4.83
N VAL A 330 45.39 -0.71 4.44
CA VAL A 330 45.51 0.03 3.16
C VAL A 330 46.85 0.75 3.10
N LEU A 331 47.19 1.51 4.15
CA LEU A 331 48.46 2.21 4.24
C LEU A 331 49.69 1.29 4.23
N PHE A 332 49.57 0.10 4.85
CA PHE A 332 50.62 -0.92 4.83
C PHE A 332 50.82 -1.48 3.42
N ILE A 333 49.72 -1.79 2.69
CA ILE A 333 49.80 -2.25 1.30
C ILE A 333 50.44 -1.15 0.42
N GLN A 334 50.08 0.11 0.62
CA GLN A 334 50.71 1.25 -0.06
C GLN A 334 52.23 1.30 0.19
N SER A 335 52.66 1.11 1.44
CA SER A 335 54.09 1.14 1.78
C SER A 335 54.89 0.00 1.14
N LEU A 336 54.25 -1.18 1.00
CA LEU A 336 54.89 -2.32 0.32
C LEU A 336 54.96 -2.16 -1.20
N SER A 337 54.04 -1.37 -1.79
CA SER A 337 53.95 -1.18 -3.24
C SER A 337 54.87 -0.11 -3.77
N GLN A 338 55.42 0.78 -2.92
CA GLN A 338 56.27 1.89 -3.33
C GLN A 338 57.59 1.47 -4.02
N ASP A 339 58.07 0.24 -3.76
CA ASP A 339 59.32 -0.24 -4.31
C ASP A 339 59.15 -1.19 -5.51
N ILE A 340 57.92 -1.37 -6.04
CA ILE A 340 57.62 -2.33 -7.12
C ILE A 340 57.08 -1.55 -8.32
N GLU A 341 57.81 -1.51 -9.42
CA GLU A 341 57.54 -0.73 -10.63
C GLU A 341 56.15 -1.01 -11.23
N ASP A 342 55.64 -2.24 -11.16
CA ASP A 342 54.28 -2.60 -11.62
C ASP A 342 53.16 -2.26 -10.63
N PHE A 343 53.51 -1.76 -9.44
CA PHE A 343 52.55 -1.41 -8.36
C PHE A 343 52.28 0.08 -8.20
N GLU A 344 53.01 0.93 -8.93
CA GLU A 344 52.88 2.39 -8.84
C GLU A 344 51.43 2.82 -9.06
N GLN A 345 50.76 2.24 -10.02
CA GLN A 345 49.37 2.53 -10.39
C GLN A 345 48.36 2.02 -9.38
N ILE A 346 48.56 0.81 -8.81
CA ILE A 346 47.73 0.28 -7.72
C ILE A 346 47.90 1.18 -6.48
N ASN A 347 49.13 1.65 -6.24
CA ASN A 347 49.40 2.56 -5.13
C ASN A 347 48.67 3.90 -5.32
N GLU A 348 48.64 4.42 -6.52
CA GLU A 348 47.94 5.68 -6.85
C GLU A 348 46.42 5.51 -6.70
N LEU A 349 45.82 4.40 -7.18
CA LEU A 349 44.42 4.08 -6.94
C LEU A 349 44.12 3.96 -5.44
N LEU A 350 44.95 3.24 -4.68
CA LEU A 350 44.75 3.09 -3.24
C LEU A 350 44.90 4.42 -2.51
N ASN A 351 45.83 5.30 -2.97
CA ASN A 351 45.96 6.64 -2.47
C ASN A 351 44.71 7.49 -2.72
N THR A 352 44.19 7.46 -3.95
CA THR A 352 42.98 8.19 -4.32
C THR A 352 41.80 7.68 -3.52
N LEU A 353 41.60 6.35 -3.43
CA LEU A 353 40.54 5.78 -2.63
C LEU A 353 40.65 6.16 -1.15
N ALA A 354 41.87 6.03 -0.58
CA ALA A 354 42.11 6.31 0.84
C ALA A 354 41.94 7.78 1.20
N ASN A 355 42.41 8.68 0.36
CA ASN A 355 42.44 10.11 0.67
C ASN A 355 41.16 10.83 0.30
N SER A 356 40.48 10.42 -0.79
CA SER A 356 39.36 11.16 -1.36
C SER A 356 38.02 10.50 -1.19
N PHE A 357 37.95 9.18 -1.00
CA PHE A 357 36.65 8.45 -0.98
C PHE A 357 36.35 7.70 0.31
N ILE A 358 37.35 7.10 0.97
CA ILE A 358 37.13 6.31 2.19
C ILE A 358 36.84 7.23 3.37
N ASN A 359 35.81 6.92 4.14
CA ASN A 359 35.32 7.69 5.29
C ASN A 359 34.90 9.13 4.92
N GLN A 360 34.68 9.43 3.65
CA GLN A 360 34.20 10.70 3.16
C GLN A 360 32.85 10.54 2.45
N SER A 361 32.04 11.60 2.44
CA SER A 361 30.81 11.63 1.71
C SER A 361 31.05 12.03 0.27
N SER A 362 30.86 11.14 -0.66
CA SER A 362 31.04 11.35 -2.09
C SER A 362 29.70 11.36 -2.81
N SER A 363 29.58 12.18 -3.85
CA SER A 363 28.40 12.06 -4.71
C SER A 363 28.51 10.82 -5.61
N ILE A 364 27.39 10.21 -5.94
CA ILE A 364 27.29 9.05 -6.82
C ILE A 364 26.23 9.31 -7.87
N SER A 365 26.52 8.98 -9.13
CA SER A 365 25.55 8.95 -10.20
C SER A 365 25.80 7.78 -11.14
N GLY A 366 24.76 7.26 -11.81
CA GLY A 366 24.93 6.15 -12.73
C GLY A 366 23.62 5.69 -13.36
N GLN A 367 23.74 4.76 -14.30
CA GLN A 367 22.62 4.13 -15.00
C GLN A 367 22.51 2.65 -14.64
N ILE A 368 21.39 2.26 -14.03
CA ILE A 368 21.12 0.87 -13.69
C ILE A 368 20.34 0.18 -14.80
N SER A 369 20.71 -1.03 -15.11
CA SER A 369 19.96 -1.90 -16.04
C SER A 369 20.03 -3.35 -15.60
N ASN A 370 19.06 -4.16 -16.07
CA ASN A 370 19.01 -5.59 -15.80
C ASN A 370 18.51 -6.34 -17.03
N ASN A 371 19.26 -7.30 -17.52
CA ASN A 371 18.88 -8.15 -18.66
C ASN A 371 18.36 -9.52 -18.22
N ASN A 372 18.61 -9.93 -16.99
CA ASN A 372 18.11 -11.17 -16.40
C ASN A 372 18.05 -11.08 -14.87
N LEU A 373 17.37 -12.03 -14.24
CA LEU A 373 17.05 -12.11 -12.81
C LEU A 373 18.19 -11.87 -11.82
N ASN A 374 19.38 -12.23 -12.21
CA ASN A 374 20.52 -12.36 -11.28
C ASN A 374 21.67 -11.45 -11.64
N GLU A 375 21.49 -10.59 -12.66
CA GLU A 375 22.56 -9.75 -13.17
C GLU A 375 22.08 -8.30 -13.30
N PHE A 376 22.55 -7.44 -12.44
CA PHE A 376 22.39 -5.99 -12.52
C PHE A 376 23.68 -5.37 -13.03
N LYS A 377 23.53 -4.40 -13.91
CA LYS A 377 24.65 -3.65 -14.44
C LYS A 377 24.42 -2.15 -14.18
N ILE A 378 25.38 -1.52 -13.56
CA ILE A 378 25.42 -0.07 -13.41
C ILE A 378 26.51 0.44 -14.34
N LYS A 379 26.12 1.23 -15.33
CA LYS A 379 27.01 1.88 -16.28
C LYS A 379 27.17 3.35 -15.95
N ASN A 380 28.22 3.94 -16.47
CA ASN A 380 28.51 5.36 -16.28
C ASN A 380 28.44 5.74 -14.80
N LEU A 381 28.92 4.85 -13.94
CA LEU A 381 28.98 5.10 -12.49
C LEU A 381 30.09 6.13 -12.24
N ILE A 382 29.69 7.30 -11.77
CA ILE A 382 30.59 8.38 -11.43
C ILE A 382 30.51 8.58 -9.94
N LEU A 383 31.67 8.52 -9.28
CA LEU A 383 31.86 8.92 -7.89
C LEU A 383 32.66 10.19 -7.86
N THR A 384 32.19 11.22 -7.17
CA THR A 384 32.91 12.49 -7.01
C THR A 384 33.10 12.75 -5.53
N SER A 385 34.36 12.89 -5.14
CA SER A 385 34.73 13.17 -3.76
C SER A 385 34.52 14.66 -3.40
N PRO A 386 34.50 15.01 -2.11
CA PRO A 386 34.34 16.39 -1.67
C PRO A 386 35.42 17.37 -2.17
N ASP A 387 36.60 16.88 -2.46
CA ASP A 387 37.73 17.63 -3.01
C ASP A 387 37.75 17.71 -4.54
N GLY A 388 36.78 17.08 -5.19
CA GLY A 388 36.57 17.16 -6.63
C GLY A 388 37.22 16.04 -7.44
N GLU A 389 37.86 15.06 -6.80
CA GLU A 389 38.37 13.88 -7.48
C GLU A 389 37.23 13.02 -7.99
N THR A 390 37.35 12.46 -9.20
CA THR A 390 36.32 11.66 -9.84
C THR A 390 36.83 10.25 -10.14
N LEU A 391 35.99 9.26 -9.90
CA LEU A 391 36.19 7.89 -10.36
C LEU A 391 35.03 7.49 -11.28
N GLU A 392 35.38 7.04 -12.48
CA GLU A 392 34.43 6.48 -13.40
C GLU A 392 34.51 4.95 -13.35
N ALA A 393 33.36 4.29 -13.25
CA ALA A 393 33.30 2.86 -13.09
C ALA A 393 32.10 2.22 -13.82
N GLU A 394 32.15 0.91 -13.92
CA GLU A 394 31.02 0.05 -14.28
C GLU A 394 30.93 -1.07 -13.24
N LEU A 395 29.73 -1.34 -12.76
CA LEU A 395 29.47 -2.38 -11.78
C LEU A 395 28.55 -3.43 -12.39
N GLU A 396 29.00 -4.69 -12.41
CA GLU A 396 28.20 -5.86 -12.74
C GLU A 396 27.97 -6.66 -11.46
N LEU A 397 26.71 -6.83 -11.06
CA LEU A 397 26.29 -7.58 -9.89
C LEU A 397 25.58 -8.85 -10.35
N ALA A 398 26.04 -10.01 -9.89
CA ALA A 398 25.37 -11.29 -10.06
C ALA A 398 25.23 -11.98 -8.70
N LEU A 399 24.33 -12.96 -8.61
CA LEU A 399 24.17 -13.72 -7.37
C LEU A 399 25.51 -14.30 -6.91
N ASN A 400 26.01 -13.87 -5.73
CA ASN A 400 27.30 -14.26 -5.16
C ASN A 400 28.56 -13.86 -5.97
N ASN A 401 28.41 -13.03 -6.99
CA ASN A 401 29.53 -12.54 -7.78
C ASN A 401 29.35 -11.05 -8.07
N PHE A 402 30.44 -10.30 -8.11
CA PHE A 402 30.44 -8.96 -8.67
C PHE A 402 31.71 -8.68 -9.46
N LYS A 403 31.61 -7.74 -10.37
CA LYS A 403 32.74 -7.20 -11.13
C LYS A 403 32.63 -5.68 -11.14
N ILE A 404 33.66 -5.02 -10.67
CA ILE A 404 33.80 -3.56 -10.75
C ILE A 404 34.93 -3.29 -11.76
N THR A 405 34.62 -2.48 -12.77
CA THR A 405 35.62 -1.95 -13.69
C THR A 405 35.74 -0.47 -13.44
N ILE A 406 36.91 -0.01 -12.99
CA ILE A 406 37.22 1.40 -12.77
C ILE A 406 38.04 1.83 -13.98
N PHE A 407 37.59 2.90 -14.68
CA PHE A 407 38.15 3.31 -15.93
C PHE A 407 39.25 4.37 -15.74
N ASP A 408 40.18 4.37 -16.67
CA ASP A 408 41.17 5.43 -16.93
C ASP A 408 41.89 5.96 -15.68
N ILE A 409 42.26 5.02 -14.81
CA ILE A 409 42.90 5.39 -13.54
C ILE A 409 44.28 6.00 -13.82
N ILE A 410 45.05 5.39 -14.72
CA ILE A 410 46.40 5.83 -15.11
C ILE A 410 46.71 5.37 -16.53
N ASP A 411 47.26 6.25 -17.37
CA ASP A 411 47.75 5.93 -18.72
C ASP A 411 46.73 5.18 -19.62
N ASN A 412 45.42 5.47 -19.46
CA ASN A 412 44.29 4.77 -20.13
C ASN A 412 44.19 3.28 -19.78
N GLU A 413 44.62 2.86 -18.63
CA GLU A 413 44.40 1.49 -18.16
C GLU A 413 43.19 1.39 -17.21
N ASP A 414 42.38 0.37 -17.44
CA ASP A 414 41.22 0.03 -16.56
C ASP A 414 41.65 -0.92 -15.46
N PHE A 415 41.09 -0.75 -14.27
CA PHE A 415 41.31 -1.64 -13.15
C PHE A 415 40.04 -2.44 -12.86
N VAL A 416 40.16 -3.78 -12.91
CA VAL A 416 39.02 -4.69 -12.76
C VAL A 416 39.15 -5.49 -11.47
N ILE A 417 38.17 -5.33 -10.58
CA ILE A 417 38.01 -6.13 -9.36
C ILE A 417 36.90 -7.13 -9.60
N LYS A 418 37.18 -8.41 -9.35
CA LYS A 418 36.19 -9.48 -9.43
C LYS A 418 36.06 -10.20 -8.10
N TYR A 419 34.85 -10.47 -7.69
CA TYR A 419 34.55 -11.38 -6.61
C TYR A 419 33.77 -12.56 -7.16
N GLN A 420 34.28 -13.78 -6.95
CA GLN A 420 33.65 -15.02 -7.41
C GLN A 420 33.83 -16.10 -6.35
N ASN A 421 32.71 -16.65 -5.85
CA ASN A 421 32.69 -17.78 -4.92
C ASN A 421 33.62 -17.63 -3.70
N GLY A 422 33.64 -16.45 -3.07
CA GLY A 422 34.44 -16.16 -1.89
C GLY A 422 35.90 -15.72 -2.19
N ASN A 423 36.28 -15.58 -3.46
CA ASN A 423 37.64 -15.17 -3.83
C ASN A 423 37.63 -13.84 -4.59
N TYR A 424 38.50 -12.94 -4.18
CA TYR A 424 38.77 -11.70 -4.89
C TYR A 424 39.92 -11.89 -5.88
N SER A 425 39.79 -11.28 -7.06
CA SER A 425 40.86 -11.15 -8.01
C SER A 425 40.81 -9.77 -8.64
N TYR A 426 41.95 -9.28 -9.10
CA TYR A 426 42.05 -8.02 -9.79
C TYR A 426 42.91 -8.15 -11.04
N GLU A 427 42.58 -7.38 -12.05
CA GLU A 427 43.24 -7.40 -13.35
C GLU A 427 43.43 -5.95 -13.82
N ARG A 428 44.51 -5.69 -14.52
CA ARG A 428 44.69 -4.44 -15.27
C ARG A 428 44.40 -4.73 -16.72
N VAL A 429 43.63 -3.87 -17.36
CA VAL A 429 43.27 -4.01 -18.76
C VAL A 429 43.73 -2.77 -19.51
N ILE A 430 44.66 -2.95 -20.44
CA ILE A 430 45.10 -1.86 -21.33
C ILE A 430 44.16 -1.68 -22.51
N PRO A 431 44.15 -0.53 -23.19
CA PRO A 431 43.21 -0.19 -24.26
C PRO A 431 43.12 -1.20 -25.41
N ASP A 432 44.21 -1.95 -25.65
CA ASP A 432 44.25 -3.01 -26.69
C ASP A 432 43.59 -4.33 -26.24
N GLY A 433 43.03 -4.39 -25.00
CA GLY A 433 42.39 -5.57 -24.41
C GLY A 433 43.36 -6.58 -23.81
N THR A 434 44.67 -6.29 -23.73
CA THR A 434 45.65 -7.15 -23.09
C THR A 434 45.48 -7.08 -21.57
N VAL A 435 45.31 -8.26 -20.93
CA VAL A 435 45.21 -8.34 -19.47
C VAL A 435 46.60 -8.56 -18.88
N LYS A 436 47.01 -7.61 -18.03
CA LYS A 436 48.21 -7.77 -17.19
C LYS A 436 47.77 -8.24 -15.82
N LYS A 437 48.24 -9.42 -15.41
CA LYS A 437 48.08 -9.89 -14.03
C LYS A 437 49.14 -9.28 -13.16
N PRO A 438 48.74 -8.56 -12.07
CA PRO A 438 49.71 -8.07 -11.10
C PRO A 438 50.46 -9.26 -10.48
N ILE A 439 51.74 -9.06 -10.28
CA ILE A 439 52.61 -10.06 -9.73
C ILE A 439 52.47 -10.08 -8.20
N GLU A 440 52.46 -11.26 -7.65
CA GLU A 440 52.79 -11.69 -6.29
C GLU A 440 51.65 -12.11 -5.35
N ASP A 441 51.72 -13.39 -4.98
CA ASP A 441 50.81 -14.10 -4.05
C ASP A 441 50.69 -13.38 -2.67
N LEU A 442 51.72 -12.69 -2.20
CA LEU A 442 51.69 -12.09 -0.87
C LEU A 442 50.85 -10.80 -0.82
N ILE A 443 50.99 -9.96 -1.84
CA ILE A 443 50.25 -8.71 -1.96
C ILE A 443 48.81 -9.02 -2.31
N GLN A 444 48.58 -9.97 -3.22
CA GLN A 444 47.24 -10.44 -3.56
C GLN A 444 46.49 -10.98 -2.34
N LYS A 445 47.19 -11.73 -1.47
CA LYS A 445 46.60 -12.25 -0.23
C LYS A 445 46.20 -11.11 0.75
N ASN A 446 46.98 -10.06 0.82
CA ASN A 446 46.69 -8.91 1.69
C ASN A 446 45.60 -8.03 1.12
N ILE A 447 45.60 -7.82 -0.19
CA ILE A 447 44.50 -7.11 -0.89
C ILE A 447 43.20 -7.91 -0.80
N ASN A 448 43.23 -9.20 -1.00
CA ASN A 448 42.05 -10.07 -0.82
C ASN A 448 41.49 -9.93 0.60
N LYS A 449 42.36 -9.94 1.61
CA LYS A 449 41.95 -9.77 3.01
C LYS A 449 41.33 -8.39 3.27
N LEU A 450 41.85 -7.33 2.64
CA LEU A 450 41.27 -5.99 2.70
C LEU A 450 39.86 -5.96 2.10
N PHE A 451 39.70 -6.51 0.90
CA PHE A 451 38.40 -6.55 0.24
C PHE A 451 37.42 -7.48 0.96
N GLU A 452 37.87 -8.62 1.49
CA GLU A 452 37.05 -9.48 2.37
C GLU A 452 36.52 -8.68 3.57
N ASN A 453 37.35 -7.86 4.19
CA ASN A 453 36.96 -7.04 5.33
C ASN A 453 36.06 -5.85 4.95
N LEU A 454 36.19 -5.31 3.74
CA LEU A 454 35.37 -4.20 3.25
C LEU A 454 33.95 -4.64 2.83
N PHE A 455 33.80 -5.90 2.38
CA PHE A 455 32.56 -6.39 1.80
C PHE A 455 31.94 -7.59 2.57
N GLN A 456 32.49 -7.98 3.71
CA GLN A 456 31.87 -8.84 4.73
C GLN A 456 31.35 -8.03 5.92
#